data_cefe4174e7b69508e41417b80ee75abc
#
_entry.id   cefe4174e7b69508e41417b80ee75abc
#
_cell.length_a   1.000
_cell.length_b   1.000
_cell.length_c   1.000
_cell.angle_alpha   90.00
_cell.angle_beta   90.00
_cell.angle_gamma   90.00
#
_symmetry.space_group_name_H-M   'P 1'
#
loop_
_entity.id
_entity.type
_entity.pdbx_description
1 polymer ?
#
loop_
_entity_poly.entity_id
_entity_poly.type
_entity_poly.pdbx_seq_one_letter_code
_entity_poly.pdbx_strand_id
1 'polypeptide(L)'
;MMRFDAIILGAGQAGPPLAGRLTGAGMKVALIERKLFGGTCVNTGCMPTKTLVASAYAAHLARRAADYGVLTSGRIGIDMTRVRARAEAVSTRARVNVERWVRGMSGCTVLVGHAHFEGPQSVRVGDELLTAPRIFINVGGR
;
A
#
# COMPACT_ATOMS: atom_id res chain seq x y z
N MET A 1 11.85 -21.32 14.81
CA MET A 1 12.26 -21.25 13.38
C MET A 1 11.10 -21.70 12.51
N MET A 2 10.67 -20.84 11.58
CA MET A 2 9.57 -21.12 10.65
C MET A 2 10.11 -21.32 9.23
N ARG A 3 9.63 -22.36 8.52
CA ARG A 3 10.04 -22.66 7.14
C ARG A 3 8.94 -22.29 6.16
N PHE A 4 9.34 -21.64 5.07
CA PHE A 4 8.50 -21.19 3.97
C PHE A 4 9.11 -21.59 2.63
N ASP A 5 8.34 -21.59 1.56
CA ASP A 5 8.82 -21.77 0.19
C ASP A 5 9.35 -20.44 -0.38
N ALA A 6 8.81 -19.32 0.12
CA ALA A 6 9.24 -17.99 -0.23
C ALA A 6 9.04 -17.00 0.93
N ILE A 7 9.94 -16.02 1.03
CA ILE A 7 9.82 -14.86 1.92
C ILE A 7 9.77 -13.59 1.04
N ILE A 8 8.86 -12.67 1.35
CA ILE A 8 8.72 -11.39 0.66
C ILE A 8 8.95 -10.27 1.68
N LEU A 9 9.94 -9.42 1.44
CA LEU A 9 10.25 -8.26 2.28
C LEU A 9 9.61 -7.02 1.68
N GLY A 10 8.55 -6.53 2.32
CA GLY A 10 7.80 -5.34 1.93
C GLY A 10 6.43 -5.64 1.31
N ALA A 11 5.40 -4.97 1.87
CA ALA A 11 4.02 -5.04 1.40
C ALA A 11 3.63 -3.79 0.57
N GLY A 12 4.57 -3.28 -0.25
CA GLY A 12 4.32 -2.25 -1.25
C GLY A 12 3.55 -2.79 -2.45
N GLN A 13 3.67 -2.13 -3.61
CA GLN A 13 2.87 -2.50 -4.79
C GLN A 13 3.25 -3.87 -5.39
N ALA A 14 4.48 -4.34 -5.20
CA ALA A 14 4.95 -5.62 -5.74
C ALA A 14 4.70 -6.81 -4.80
N GLY A 15 4.81 -6.61 -3.48
CA GLY A 15 4.74 -7.69 -2.49
C GLY A 15 3.41 -8.45 -2.48
N PRO A 16 2.27 -7.79 -2.25
CA PRO A 16 0.97 -8.45 -2.18
C PRO A 16 0.57 -9.21 -3.45
N PRO A 17 0.71 -8.66 -4.68
CA PRO A 17 0.44 -9.42 -5.90
C PRO A 17 1.35 -10.64 -6.07
N LEU A 18 2.63 -10.52 -5.71
CA LEU A 18 3.57 -11.64 -5.74
C LEU A 18 3.16 -12.72 -4.74
N ALA A 19 2.79 -12.33 -3.51
CA ALA A 19 2.28 -13.27 -2.51
C ALA A 19 1.07 -14.04 -3.04
N GLY A 20 0.10 -13.34 -3.67
CA GLY A 20 -1.07 -13.97 -4.26
C GLY A 20 -0.74 -14.97 -5.37
N ARG A 21 0.26 -14.68 -6.21
CA ARG A 21 0.69 -15.62 -7.26
C ARG A 21 1.39 -16.85 -6.68
N LEU A 22 2.25 -16.67 -5.70
CA LEU A 22 3.00 -17.77 -5.08
C LEU A 22 2.07 -18.68 -4.26
N THR A 23 1.16 -18.11 -3.47
CA THR A 23 0.17 -18.90 -2.71
C THR A 23 -0.82 -19.59 -3.64
N GLY A 24 -1.23 -18.95 -4.74
CA GLY A 24 -2.06 -19.56 -5.79
C GLY A 24 -1.37 -20.74 -6.49
N ALA A 25 -0.04 -20.79 -6.48
CA ALA A 25 0.77 -21.92 -6.93
C ALA A 25 1.01 -22.98 -5.82
N GLY A 26 0.32 -22.89 -4.69
CA GLY A 26 0.43 -23.82 -3.57
C GLY A 26 1.62 -23.62 -2.65
N MET A 27 2.36 -22.51 -2.79
CA MET A 27 3.52 -22.20 -1.96
C MET A 27 3.11 -21.65 -0.59
N LYS A 28 3.86 -22.01 0.46
CA LYS A 28 3.80 -21.39 1.77
C LYS A 28 4.68 -20.14 1.79
N VAL A 29 4.07 -18.96 1.95
CA VAL A 29 4.72 -17.65 1.82
C VAL A 29 4.73 -16.90 3.14
N ALA A 30 5.86 -16.27 3.49
CA ALA A 30 5.90 -15.20 4.50
C ALA A 30 5.97 -13.84 3.82
N LEU A 31 5.09 -12.92 4.18
CA LEU A 31 5.15 -11.51 3.77
C LEU A 31 5.41 -10.64 4.99
N ILE A 32 6.47 -9.85 4.93
CA ILE A 32 6.94 -9.05 6.06
C ILE A 32 6.81 -7.56 5.71
N GLU A 33 6.12 -6.79 6.56
CA GLU A 33 6.01 -5.34 6.43
C GLU A 33 6.44 -4.66 7.74
N ARG A 34 7.33 -3.66 7.64
CA ARG A 34 7.84 -2.98 8.84
C ARG A 34 6.98 -1.83 9.35
N LYS A 35 6.14 -1.22 8.49
CA LYS A 35 5.38 0.00 8.83
C LYS A 35 3.94 -0.05 8.33
N LEU A 36 3.72 0.34 7.07
CA LEU A 36 2.40 0.56 6.50
C LEU A 36 2.22 -0.24 5.21
N PHE A 37 1.19 -1.05 5.18
CA PHE A 37 0.81 -1.80 3.98
C PHE A 37 0.50 -0.88 2.80
N GLY A 38 0.79 -1.33 1.58
CA GLY A 38 0.58 -0.57 0.35
C GLY A 38 1.77 0.27 -0.12
N GLY A 39 2.79 0.44 0.74
CA GLY A 39 4.02 1.16 0.41
C GLY A 39 3.80 2.64 0.05
N THR A 40 4.75 3.23 -0.66
CA THR A 40 4.73 4.65 -1.06
C THR A 40 3.49 5.01 -1.86
N CYS A 41 3.09 4.20 -2.82
CA CYS A 41 1.95 4.49 -3.70
C CYS A 41 0.66 4.75 -2.89
N VAL A 42 0.34 3.88 -1.94
CA VAL A 42 -0.88 3.99 -1.15
C VAL A 42 -0.78 5.09 -0.10
N ASN A 43 0.36 5.21 0.58
CA ASN A 43 0.45 6.03 1.78
C ASN A 43 0.88 7.48 1.52
N THR A 44 1.80 7.71 0.57
CA THR A 44 2.41 9.04 0.35
C THR A 44 2.56 9.43 -1.11
N GLY A 45 2.17 8.56 -2.04
CA GLY A 45 2.35 8.77 -3.48
C GLY A 45 1.03 8.83 -4.25
N CYS A 46 0.75 7.78 -5.03
CA CYS A 46 -0.33 7.74 -6.03
C CYS A 46 -1.72 8.08 -5.45
N MET A 47 -2.09 7.45 -4.34
CA MET A 47 -3.44 7.59 -3.80
C MET A 47 -3.72 8.98 -3.25
N PRO A 48 -2.93 9.54 -2.32
CA PRO A 48 -3.16 10.89 -1.84
C PRO A 48 -3.01 11.93 -2.96
N THR A 49 -2.01 11.81 -3.84
CA THR A 49 -1.79 12.76 -4.94
C THR A 49 -2.96 12.79 -5.90
N LYS A 50 -3.44 11.64 -6.38
CA LYS A 50 -4.60 11.58 -7.29
C LYS A 50 -5.87 12.11 -6.62
N THR A 51 -6.02 11.89 -5.33
CA THR A 51 -7.16 12.42 -4.57
C THR A 51 -7.13 13.94 -4.46
N LEU A 52 -5.94 14.53 -4.26
CA LEU A 52 -5.75 15.99 -4.28
C LEU A 52 -5.99 16.57 -5.68
N VAL A 53 -5.45 15.93 -6.72
CA VAL A 53 -5.67 16.33 -8.13
C VAL A 53 -7.15 16.32 -8.48
N ALA A 54 -7.91 15.31 -8.04
CA ALA A 54 -9.36 15.26 -8.27
C ALA A 54 -10.10 16.45 -7.64
N SER A 55 -9.69 16.85 -6.42
CA SER A 55 -10.26 18.05 -5.77
C SER A 55 -9.87 19.35 -6.50
N ALA A 56 -8.62 19.45 -6.95
CA ALA A 56 -8.14 20.59 -7.74
C ALA A 56 -8.88 20.68 -9.07
N TYR A 57 -9.12 19.57 -9.74
CA TYR A 57 -9.86 19.51 -11.00
C TYR A 57 -11.33 19.90 -10.83
N ALA A 58 -11.99 19.46 -9.76
CA ALA A 58 -13.34 19.89 -9.43
C ALA A 58 -13.42 21.42 -9.22
N ALA A 59 -12.46 22.01 -8.52
CA ALA A 59 -12.38 23.47 -8.36
C ALA A 59 -12.09 24.19 -9.68
N HIS A 60 -11.27 23.61 -10.55
CA HIS A 60 -11.00 24.14 -11.90
C HIS A 60 -12.27 24.15 -12.74
N LEU A 61 -13.02 23.06 -12.78
CA LEU A 61 -14.30 23.00 -13.51
C LEU A 61 -15.33 23.99 -12.95
N ALA A 62 -15.43 24.10 -11.62
CA ALA A 62 -16.36 25.05 -11.00
C ALA A 62 -16.05 26.51 -11.38
N ARG A 63 -14.76 26.87 -11.48
CA ARG A 63 -14.36 28.22 -11.93
C ARG A 63 -14.66 28.48 -13.41
N ARG A 64 -14.70 27.44 -14.20
CA ARG A 64 -15.00 27.51 -15.66
C ARG A 64 -16.43 27.14 -16.00
N ALA A 65 -17.30 27.01 -14.99
CA ALA A 65 -18.67 26.56 -15.18
C ALA A 65 -19.42 27.38 -16.24
N ALA A 66 -19.19 28.70 -16.32
CA ALA A 66 -19.77 29.58 -17.31
C ALA A 66 -19.42 29.21 -18.75
N ASP A 67 -18.23 28.69 -19.03
CA ASP A 67 -17.81 28.22 -20.35
C ASP A 67 -18.72 27.08 -20.86
N TYR A 68 -19.37 26.40 -19.93
CA TYR A 68 -20.27 25.24 -20.18
C TYR A 68 -21.76 25.62 -20.01
N GLY A 69 -22.07 26.93 -19.89
CA GLY A 69 -23.44 27.40 -19.68
C GLY A 69 -24.02 27.15 -18.29
N VAL A 70 -23.18 26.77 -17.32
CA VAL A 70 -23.58 26.51 -15.92
C VAL A 70 -23.37 27.78 -15.10
N LEU A 71 -24.45 28.33 -14.56
CA LEU A 71 -24.40 29.52 -13.72
C LEU A 71 -24.07 29.15 -12.27
N THR A 72 -23.02 29.76 -11.75
CA THR A 72 -22.65 29.67 -10.34
C THR A 72 -22.72 31.04 -9.70
N SER A 73 -23.23 31.14 -8.48
CA SER A 73 -23.26 32.41 -7.74
C SER A 73 -22.02 32.54 -6.85
N GLY A 74 -21.33 33.67 -6.98
CA GLY A 74 -20.24 34.04 -6.10
C GLY A 74 -18.89 33.40 -6.40
N ARG A 75 -17.92 33.63 -5.48
CA ARG A 75 -16.55 33.18 -5.61
C ARG A 75 -16.43 31.69 -5.21
N ILE A 76 -15.81 30.90 -6.06
CA ILE A 76 -15.50 29.48 -5.74
C ILE A 76 -14.38 29.43 -4.70
N GLY A 77 -14.72 29.03 -3.48
CA GLY A 77 -13.80 28.77 -2.38
C GLY A 77 -13.35 27.31 -2.32
N ILE A 78 -12.25 27.05 -1.62
CA ILE A 78 -11.72 25.69 -1.39
C ILE A 78 -11.50 25.52 0.12
N ASP A 79 -12.15 24.51 0.69
CA ASP A 79 -11.89 24.05 2.05
C ASP A 79 -10.74 23.04 2.05
N MET A 80 -9.53 23.52 2.30
CA MET A 80 -8.33 22.68 2.31
C MET A 80 -8.31 21.66 3.45
N THR A 81 -9.02 21.91 4.55
CA THR A 81 -9.14 20.96 5.65
C THR A 81 -9.91 19.71 5.19
N ARG A 82 -11.05 19.92 4.52
CA ARG A 82 -11.83 18.81 3.93
C ARG A 82 -11.08 18.11 2.80
N VAL A 83 -10.35 18.83 1.97
CA VAL A 83 -9.54 18.25 0.88
C VAL A 83 -8.49 17.31 1.46
N ARG A 84 -7.76 17.72 2.50
CA ARG A 84 -6.74 16.89 3.18
C ARG A 84 -7.38 15.68 3.87
N ALA A 85 -8.44 15.89 4.64
CA ALA A 85 -9.14 14.80 5.32
C ALA A 85 -9.66 13.74 4.33
N ARG A 86 -10.15 14.17 3.16
CA ARG A 86 -10.58 13.25 2.10
C ARG A 86 -9.39 12.45 1.54
N ALA A 87 -8.25 13.06 1.30
CA ALA A 87 -7.06 12.36 0.80
C ALA A 87 -6.55 11.33 1.82
N GLU A 88 -6.53 11.68 3.08
CA GLU A 88 -6.15 10.79 4.18
C GLU A 88 -7.12 9.60 4.32
N ALA A 89 -8.42 9.86 4.26
CA ALA A 89 -9.45 8.81 4.32
C ALA A 89 -9.33 7.81 3.16
N VAL A 90 -9.05 8.26 1.94
CA VAL A 90 -8.84 7.41 0.77
C VAL A 90 -7.60 6.54 0.94
N SER A 91 -6.47 7.13 1.36
CA SER A 91 -5.22 6.40 1.59
C SER A 91 -5.36 5.37 2.73
N THR A 92 -6.00 5.76 3.83
CA THR A 92 -6.24 4.87 4.97
C THR A 92 -7.10 3.67 4.58
N ARG A 93 -8.19 3.89 3.83
CA ARG A 93 -9.05 2.81 3.33
C ARG A 93 -8.28 1.86 2.42
N ALA A 94 -7.48 2.40 1.51
CA ALA A 94 -6.67 1.59 0.60
C ALA A 94 -5.64 0.74 1.37
N ARG A 95 -4.95 1.32 2.36
CA ARG A 95 -4.02 0.61 3.25
C ARG A 95 -4.68 -0.55 3.99
N VAL A 96 -5.82 -0.29 4.63
CA VAL A 96 -6.58 -1.32 5.35
C VAL A 96 -7.03 -2.45 4.41
N ASN A 97 -7.43 -2.11 3.19
CA ASN A 97 -7.83 -3.12 2.20
C ASN A 97 -6.65 -3.98 1.75
N VAL A 98 -5.46 -3.40 1.53
CA VAL A 98 -4.25 -4.17 1.21
C VAL A 98 -3.90 -5.12 2.35
N GLU A 99 -3.90 -4.64 3.59
CA GLU A 99 -3.61 -5.47 4.76
C GLU A 99 -4.62 -6.61 4.90
N ARG A 100 -5.92 -6.31 4.81
CA ARG A 100 -6.98 -7.33 4.86
C ARG A 100 -6.80 -8.37 3.75
N TRP A 101 -6.49 -7.94 2.54
CA TRP A 101 -6.27 -8.82 1.41
C TRP A 101 -5.13 -9.81 1.67
N VAL A 102 -3.95 -9.34 2.08
CA VAL A 102 -2.80 -10.23 2.31
C VAL A 102 -3.00 -11.15 3.52
N ARG A 103 -3.65 -10.67 4.59
CA ARG A 103 -3.97 -11.50 5.76
C ARG A 103 -5.05 -12.55 5.46
N GLY A 104 -5.90 -12.32 4.47
CA GLY A 104 -6.92 -13.26 4.02
C GLY A 104 -6.42 -14.30 3.02
N MET A 105 -5.18 -14.22 2.53
CA MET A 105 -4.63 -15.20 1.59
C MET A 105 -4.30 -16.52 2.30
N SER A 106 -4.94 -17.61 1.87
CA SER A 106 -4.54 -18.96 2.29
C SER A 106 -3.08 -19.22 1.89
N GLY A 107 -2.28 -19.78 2.79
CA GLY A 107 -0.85 -20.05 2.55
C GLY A 107 0.09 -18.85 2.75
N CYS A 108 -0.44 -17.64 3.04
CA CYS A 108 0.36 -16.45 3.36
C CYS A 108 0.38 -16.16 4.87
N THR A 109 1.56 -16.17 5.47
CA THR A 109 1.78 -15.71 6.84
C THR A 109 2.29 -14.28 6.80
N VAL A 110 1.57 -13.35 7.44
CA VAL A 110 1.92 -11.93 7.47
C VAL A 110 2.57 -11.59 8.80
N LEU A 111 3.81 -11.07 8.76
CA LEU A 111 4.53 -10.59 9.93
C LEU A 111 4.73 -9.07 9.83
N VAL A 112 4.58 -8.40 10.97
CA VAL A 112 4.86 -6.97 11.09
C VAL A 112 6.13 -6.77 11.89
N GLY A 113 7.13 -6.13 11.30
CA GLY A 113 8.41 -5.89 11.94
C GLY A 113 9.53 -5.62 10.93
N HIS A 114 10.67 -5.17 11.44
CA HIS A 114 11.86 -4.97 10.62
C HIS A 114 12.57 -6.31 10.40
N ALA A 115 12.75 -6.66 9.14
CA ALA A 115 13.44 -7.89 8.73
C ALA A 115 14.96 -7.65 8.63
N HIS A 116 15.74 -8.58 9.15
CA HIS A 116 17.21 -8.62 9.04
C HIS A 116 17.65 -9.94 8.44
N PHE A 117 18.56 -9.91 7.49
CA PHE A 117 19.21 -11.13 7.00
C PHE A 117 20.17 -11.68 8.06
N GLU A 118 20.07 -12.98 8.34
CA GLU A 118 21.06 -13.72 9.14
C GLU A 118 21.88 -14.70 8.29
N GLY A 119 21.49 -14.88 7.04
CA GLY A 119 22.17 -15.68 6.04
C GLY A 119 21.47 -15.60 4.69
N PRO A 120 21.99 -16.24 3.66
CA PRO A 120 21.46 -16.13 2.28
C PRO A 120 20.00 -16.60 2.17
N GLN A 121 19.54 -17.47 3.06
CA GLN A 121 18.19 -18.05 3.05
C GLN A 121 17.48 -17.89 4.38
N SER A 122 17.96 -16.99 5.25
CA SER A 122 17.40 -16.78 6.59
C SER A 122 17.20 -15.31 6.89
N VAL A 123 16.04 -14.99 7.48
CA VAL A 123 15.62 -13.64 7.85
C VAL A 123 15.05 -13.68 9.27
N ARG A 124 15.44 -12.73 10.11
CA ARG A 124 14.87 -12.51 11.45
C ARG A 124 13.90 -11.35 11.44
N VAL A 125 12.77 -11.51 12.13
CA VAL A 125 11.79 -10.46 12.41
C VAL A 125 11.41 -10.55 13.88
N GLY A 126 11.85 -9.59 14.71
CA GLY A 126 11.76 -9.72 16.16
C GLY A 126 12.47 -10.99 16.63
N ASP A 127 11.78 -11.82 17.41
CA ASP A 127 12.31 -13.08 17.92
C ASP A 127 12.17 -14.27 16.94
N GLU A 128 11.47 -14.05 15.83
CA GLU A 128 11.15 -15.10 14.86
C GLU A 128 12.25 -15.23 13.79
N LEU A 129 12.80 -16.43 13.66
CA LEU A 129 13.72 -16.81 12.58
C LEU A 129 12.95 -17.55 11.47
N LEU A 130 12.96 -16.96 10.27
CA LEU A 130 12.31 -17.50 9.07
C LEU A 130 13.36 -18.00 8.07
N THR A 131 13.07 -19.10 7.41
CA THR A 131 13.94 -19.64 6.35
C THR A 131 13.14 -19.97 5.10
N ALA A 132 13.72 -19.66 3.93
CA ALA A 132 13.14 -20.01 2.63
C ALA A 132 14.24 -20.12 1.57
N PRO A 133 14.09 -20.99 0.55
CA PRO A 133 15.00 -21.04 -0.58
C PRO A 133 14.92 -19.81 -1.50
N ARG A 134 13.85 -19.00 -1.39
CA ARG A 134 13.64 -17.80 -2.19
C ARG A 134 13.26 -16.63 -1.28
N ILE A 135 13.99 -15.53 -1.40
CA ILE A 135 13.71 -14.29 -0.68
C ILE A 135 13.59 -13.14 -1.69
N PHE A 136 12.45 -12.47 -1.70
CA PHE A 136 12.16 -11.35 -2.59
C PHE A 136 12.26 -10.03 -1.81
N ILE A 137 13.12 -9.12 -2.28
CA ILE A 137 13.37 -7.84 -1.65
C ILE A 137 12.53 -6.77 -2.36
N ASN A 138 11.41 -6.38 -1.77
CA ASN A 138 10.45 -5.39 -2.29
C ASN A 138 10.32 -4.17 -1.36
N VAL A 139 11.44 -3.73 -0.79
CA VAL A 139 11.49 -2.68 0.24
C VAL A 139 11.34 -1.26 -0.32
N GLY A 140 11.28 -1.11 -1.65
CA GLY A 140 11.21 0.18 -2.33
C GLY A 140 12.54 0.89 -2.38
N GLY A 141 12.51 2.14 -2.88
CA GLY A 141 13.65 3.04 -2.93
C GLY A 141 13.50 4.22 -1.96
N ARG A 142 14.60 4.91 -1.70
CA ARG A 142 14.67 6.21 -1.01
C ARG A 142 15.46 7.20 -1.86
#